data_bb4d616afcd7108e089a01b6d4eabcee
#
_entry.id   bb4d616afcd7108e089a01b6d4eabcee
#
_cell.length_a   1.000
_cell.length_b   1.000
_cell.length_c   1.000
_cell.angle_alpha   90.00
_cell.angle_beta   90.00
_cell.angle_gamma   90.00
#
_symmetry.space_group_name_H-M   'P 1'
#
loop_
_entity.id
_entity.type
_entity.pdbx_description
1 polymer ?
#
loop_
_entity_poly.entity_id
_entity_poly.type
_entity_poly.pdbx_seq_one_letter_code
_entity_poly.pdbx_strand_id
1 'polypeptide(L)'
;MIIDAVDTVSAKIELVLKAQEHNIPIISSTGAGNKVDPTQFKITDIYKTKVCPLAKVMRRELKKRHVKKLKVVYSEEKPIRPIDDLSISCRTHCICPPGTKRKCTIRRDIPGSNAFVPSTVGLIIASEVVKDLTTI
;
A
#
# COMPACT_ATOMS: atom_id res chain seq x y z
N MET A 1 -6.99 3.50 16.68
CA MET A 1 -6.92 3.65 15.23
C MET A 1 -5.84 2.74 14.67
N ILE A 2 -6.07 2.12 13.50
CA ILE A 2 -5.10 1.24 12.83
C ILE A 2 -4.55 1.95 11.60
N ILE A 3 -3.23 1.87 11.42
CA ILE A 3 -2.54 2.30 10.19
C ILE A 3 -2.06 1.05 9.48
N ASP A 4 -2.61 0.82 8.28
CA ASP A 4 -2.22 -0.31 7.44
C ASP A 4 -1.21 0.16 6.37
N ALA A 5 0.04 -0.18 6.56
CA ALA A 5 1.13 0.06 5.61
C ALA A 5 1.83 -1.24 5.17
N VAL A 6 1.19 -2.40 5.36
CA VAL A 6 1.75 -3.68 4.94
C VAL A 6 1.65 -3.85 3.42
N ASP A 7 2.53 -4.63 2.83
CA ASP A 7 2.59 -4.83 1.37
C ASP A 7 1.83 -6.08 0.88
N THR A 8 1.34 -6.91 1.79
CA THR A 8 0.66 -8.17 1.49
C THR A 8 -0.84 -7.97 1.41
N VAL A 9 -1.46 -8.27 0.27
CA VAL A 9 -2.91 -8.10 0.04
C VAL A 9 -3.75 -8.86 1.06
N SER A 10 -3.41 -10.12 1.36
CA SER A 10 -4.15 -10.93 2.35
C SER A 10 -4.11 -10.31 3.75
N ALA A 11 -2.94 -9.81 4.18
CA ALA A 11 -2.80 -9.14 5.47
C ALA A 11 -3.59 -7.82 5.52
N LYS A 12 -3.57 -7.03 4.43
CA LYS A 12 -4.39 -5.81 4.33
C LYS A 12 -5.88 -6.11 4.50
N ILE A 13 -6.37 -7.13 3.81
CA ILE A 13 -7.78 -7.53 3.88
C ILE A 13 -8.12 -7.96 5.31
N GLU A 14 -7.29 -8.79 5.93
CA GLU A 14 -7.50 -9.26 7.30
C GLU A 14 -7.54 -8.09 8.31
N LEU A 15 -6.60 -7.13 8.19
CA LEU A 15 -6.60 -5.93 9.02
C LEU A 15 -7.89 -5.12 8.88
N VAL A 16 -8.38 -4.96 7.65
CA VAL A 16 -9.64 -4.23 7.41
C VAL A 16 -10.83 -4.96 8.03
N LEU A 17 -10.91 -6.27 7.88
CA LEU A 17 -12.00 -7.07 8.45
C LEU A 17 -11.99 -7.03 9.98
N LYS A 18 -10.80 -7.20 10.58
CA LYS A 18 -10.65 -7.12 12.04
C LYS A 18 -10.94 -5.72 12.58
N ALA A 19 -10.52 -4.68 11.87
CA ALA A 19 -10.86 -3.30 12.22
C ALA A 19 -12.39 -3.08 12.24
N GLN A 20 -13.10 -3.62 11.25
CA GLN A 20 -14.57 -3.53 11.20
C GLN A 20 -15.23 -4.34 12.31
N GLU A 21 -14.79 -5.57 12.53
CA GLU A 21 -15.30 -6.46 13.59
C GLU A 21 -15.24 -5.78 14.97
N HIS A 22 -14.17 -5.06 15.23
CA HIS A 22 -13.95 -4.36 16.51
C HIS A 22 -14.33 -2.88 16.50
N ASN A 23 -14.94 -2.37 15.43
CA ASN A 23 -15.28 -0.95 15.25
C ASN A 23 -14.07 0.00 15.44
N ILE A 24 -12.89 -0.43 15.03
CA ILE A 24 -11.66 0.37 15.12
C ILE A 24 -11.46 1.14 13.81
N PRO A 25 -11.30 2.48 13.85
CA PRO A 25 -10.97 3.25 12.65
C PRO A 25 -9.67 2.76 12.01
N ILE A 26 -9.64 2.66 10.69
CA ILE A 26 -8.48 2.23 9.93
C ILE A 26 -8.25 3.12 8.72
N ILE A 27 -6.97 3.44 8.46
CA ILE A 27 -6.51 4.07 7.23
C ILE A 27 -5.46 3.15 6.57
N SER A 28 -5.58 2.93 5.26
CA SER A 28 -4.72 2.01 4.53
C SER A 28 -3.91 2.75 3.46
N SER A 29 -2.60 2.47 3.41
CA SER A 29 -1.76 2.87 2.29
C SER A 29 -1.95 1.91 1.11
N THR A 30 -2.19 2.43 -0.08
CA THR A 30 -2.08 1.65 -1.31
C THR A 30 -0.66 1.70 -1.87
N GLY A 31 -0.41 1.05 -3.03
CA GLY A 31 0.94 0.88 -3.55
C GLY A 31 1.70 2.20 -3.77
N ALA A 32 2.81 2.36 -3.06
CA ALA A 32 3.78 3.43 -3.22
C ALA A 32 4.97 3.03 -4.11
N GLY A 33 5.12 1.75 -4.42
CA GLY A 33 6.19 1.27 -5.31
C GLY A 33 6.00 1.66 -6.76
N ASN A 34 7.11 1.77 -7.49
CA ASN A 34 7.15 2.11 -8.92
C ASN A 34 6.58 3.49 -9.25
N LYS A 35 6.70 4.44 -8.34
CA LYS A 35 6.23 5.82 -8.48
C LYS A 35 7.34 6.80 -8.14
N VAL A 36 7.29 7.98 -8.74
CA VAL A 36 8.31 9.03 -8.58
C VAL A 36 7.71 10.38 -8.18
N ASP A 37 6.39 10.58 -8.36
CA ASP A 37 5.74 11.84 -8.04
C ASP A 37 4.96 11.76 -6.72
N PRO A 38 5.53 12.27 -5.62
CA PRO A 38 4.86 12.26 -4.32
C PRO A 38 3.65 13.20 -4.26
N THR A 39 3.53 14.16 -5.17
CA THR A 39 2.44 15.15 -5.16
C THR A 39 1.10 14.58 -5.63
N GLN A 40 1.11 13.42 -6.30
CA GLN A 40 -0.10 12.77 -6.77
C GLN A 40 -0.81 11.91 -5.72
N PHE A 41 -0.29 11.84 -4.50
CA PHE A 41 -0.96 11.12 -3.41
C PHE A 41 -2.10 11.95 -2.82
N LYS A 42 -3.22 11.27 -2.61
CA LYS A 42 -4.42 11.85 -2.03
C LYS A 42 -5.18 10.83 -1.17
N ILE A 43 -6.04 11.36 -0.33
CA ILE A 43 -6.88 10.59 0.58
C ILE A 43 -8.28 10.48 -0.03
N THR A 44 -8.84 9.27 0.00
CA THR A 44 -10.19 9.03 -0.47
C THR A 44 -10.75 7.73 0.10
N ASP A 45 -11.98 7.40 -0.27
CA ASP A 45 -12.52 6.06 -0.07
C ASP A 45 -11.99 5.09 -1.13
N ILE A 46 -11.73 3.84 -0.74
CA ILE A 46 -11.19 2.79 -1.64
C ILE A 46 -12.02 2.65 -2.92
N TYR A 47 -13.34 2.80 -2.84
CA TYR A 47 -14.23 2.66 -3.99
C TYR A 47 -14.20 3.85 -4.97
N LYS A 48 -13.61 4.97 -4.57
CA LYS A 48 -13.40 6.14 -5.43
C LYS A 48 -12.01 6.16 -6.10
N THR A 49 -11.14 5.17 -5.79
CA THR A 49 -9.79 5.10 -6.35
C THR A 49 -9.79 4.71 -7.83
N LYS A 50 -8.79 5.19 -8.57
CA LYS A 50 -8.58 4.93 -10.00
C LYS A 50 -7.13 4.54 -10.24
N VAL A 51 -6.81 3.99 -11.40
CA VAL A 51 -5.46 3.71 -11.91
C VAL A 51 -4.66 2.69 -11.07
N CYS A 52 -4.58 2.84 -9.75
CA CYS A 52 -3.73 2.02 -8.88
C CYS A 52 -4.10 0.52 -8.94
N PRO A 53 -3.18 -0.38 -9.37
CA PRO A 53 -3.45 -1.82 -9.48
C PRO A 53 -3.77 -2.47 -8.13
N LEU A 54 -3.06 -2.10 -7.05
CA LEU A 54 -3.31 -2.62 -5.71
C LEU A 54 -4.71 -2.23 -5.22
N ALA A 55 -5.09 -0.96 -5.40
CA ALA A 55 -6.43 -0.49 -5.04
C ALA A 55 -7.53 -1.24 -5.82
N LYS A 56 -7.29 -1.58 -7.10
CA LYS A 56 -8.21 -2.40 -7.91
C LYS A 56 -8.44 -3.78 -7.29
N VAL A 57 -7.38 -4.45 -6.87
CA VAL A 57 -7.46 -5.76 -6.21
C VAL A 57 -8.20 -5.63 -4.88
N MET A 58 -7.82 -4.65 -4.05
CA MET A 58 -8.46 -4.39 -2.76
C MET A 58 -9.96 -4.13 -2.89
N ARG A 59 -10.38 -3.26 -3.83
CA ARG A 59 -11.81 -3.01 -4.09
C ARG A 59 -12.59 -4.29 -4.37
N ARG A 60 -12.05 -5.13 -5.25
CA ARG A 60 -12.71 -6.39 -5.62
C ARG A 60 -12.85 -7.31 -4.42
N GLU A 61 -11.78 -7.51 -3.67
CA GLU A 61 -11.77 -8.44 -2.54
C GLU A 61 -12.58 -7.93 -1.34
N LEU A 62 -12.55 -6.63 -1.06
CA LEU A 62 -13.35 -6.02 0.00
C LEU A 62 -14.84 -6.00 -0.33
N LYS A 63 -15.20 -5.77 -1.61
CA LYS A 63 -16.59 -5.83 -2.06
C LYS A 63 -17.22 -7.22 -1.85
N LYS A 64 -16.47 -8.30 -2.13
CA LYS A 64 -16.92 -9.68 -1.87
C LYS A 64 -17.18 -9.96 -0.38
N ARG A 65 -16.54 -9.20 0.50
CA ARG A 65 -16.63 -9.32 1.97
C ARG A 65 -17.56 -8.27 2.59
N HIS A 66 -18.37 -7.61 1.76
CA HIS A 66 -19.35 -6.62 2.18
C HIS A 66 -18.77 -5.41 2.96
N VAL A 67 -17.50 -5.09 2.75
CA VAL A 67 -16.87 -3.88 3.29
C VAL A 67 -17.41 -2.67 2.55
N LYS A 68 -18.08 -1.77 3.25
CA LYS A 68 -18.78 -0.61 2.65
C LYS A 68 -17.87 0.57 2.35
N LYS A 69 -16.82 0.77 3.14
CA LYS A 69 -15.89 1.91 3.01
C LYS A 69 -14.53 1.56 3.61
N LEU A 70 -13.49 2.19 3.09
CA LEU A 70 -12.15 2.16 3.66
C LEU A 70 -11.43 3.44 3.27
N LYS A 71 -10.97 4.23 4.25
CA LYS A 71 -10.11 5.40 4.02
C LYS A 71 -8.76 4.94 3.53
N VAL A 72 -8.31 5.44 2.39
CA VAL A 72 -7.02 5.09 1.79
C VAL A 72 -6.23 6.31 1.35
N VAL A 73 -4.91 6.17 1.42
CA VAL A 73 -3.97 7.05 0.72
C VAL A 73 -3.53 6.33 -0.56
N TYR A 74 -3.70 6.99 -1.71
CA TYR A 74 -3.38 6.40 -3.00
C TYR A 74 -2.91 7.46 -4.00
N SER A 75 -2.30 7.01 -5.09
CA SER A 75 -1.86 7.87 -6.20
C SER A 75 -2.49 7.42 -7.52
N GLU A 76 -2.82 8.39 -8.37
CA GLU A 76 -3.25 8.17 -9.76
C GLU A 76 -2.08 8.09 -10.73
N GLU A 77 -0.86 8.23 -10.25
CA GLU A 77 0.33 8.00 -11.06
C GLU A 77 0.35 6.56 -11.58
N LYS A 78 0.56 6.40 -12.90
CA LYS A 78 0.76 5.08 -13.49
C LYS A 78 2.09 4.53 -13.00
N PRO A 79 2.13 3.28 -12.48
CA PRO A 79 3.39 2.67 -12.06
C PRO A 79 4.39 2.62 -13.23
N ILE A 80 5.61 3.06 -12.96
CA ILE A 80 6.72 2.98 -13.93
C ILE A 80 7.30 1.57 -13.84
N ARG A 81 7.53 0.93 -14.97
CA ARG A 81 8.17 -0.37 -14.98
C ARG A 81 9.65 -0.21 -14.62
N PRO A 82 10.15 -0.90 -13.57
CA PRO A 82 11.55 -0.85 -13.21
C PRO A 82 12.44 -1.38 -14.36
N ILE A 83 13.63 -0.82 -14.49
CA ILE A 83 14.66 -1.36 -15.37
C ILE A 83 15.19 -2.64 -14.70
N ASP A 84 15.14 -3.75 -15.39
CA ASP A 84 15.61 -5.04 -14.87
C ASP A 84 17.13 -5.15 -15.11
N ASP A 85 17.91 -4.59 -14.20
CA ASP A 85 19.37 -4.73 -14.21
C ASP A 85 19.79 -5.93 -13.35
N LEU A 86 20.16 -7.02 -13.99
CA LEU A 86 20.54 -8.26 -13.31
C LEU A 86 21.81 -8.11 -12.45
N SER A 87 22.66 -7.10 -12.70
CA SER A 87 23.89 -6.89 -11.92
C SER A 87 23.61 -6.40 -10.49
N ILE A 88 22.46 -5.74 -10.26
CA ILE A 88 22.05 -5.19 -8.95
C ILE A 88 20.69 -5.74 -8.49
N SER A 89 20.09 -6.63 -9.26
CA SER A 89 18.77 -7.19 -8.96
C SER A 89 18.80 -8.17 -7.80
N CYS A 90 17.81 -8.12 -6.93
CA CYS A 90 17.59 -9.16 -5.92
C CYS A 90 17.38 -10.57 -6.51
N ARG A 91 17.14 -10.70 -7.81
CA ARG A 91 17.04 -12.01 -8.47
C ARG A 91 18.37 -12.73 -8.53
N THR A 92 19.47 -11.97 -8.63
CA THR A 92 20.84 -12.50 -8.74
C THR A 92 21.64 -12.30 -7.46
N HIS A 93 21.37 -11.23 -6.70
CA HIS A 93 22.09 -10.83 -5.50
C HIS A 93 21.11 -10.66 -4.31
N CYS A 94 20.52 -11.76 -3.87
CA CYS A 94 19.57 -11.74 -2.76
C CYS A 94 20.31 -11.61 -1.42
N ILE A 95 19.98 -10.55 -0.66
CA ILE A 95 20.50 -10.27 0.69
C ILE A 95 19.48 -10.64 1.79
N CYS A 96 18.40 -11.34 1.44
CA CYS A 96 17.41 -11.76 2.42
C CYS A 96 18.01 -12.73 3.44
N PRO A 97 17.66 -12.64 4.74
CA PRO A 97 18.13 -13.57 5.76
C PRO A 97 17.83 -15.02 5.40
N PRO A 98 18.71 -15.95 5.78
CA PRO A 98 18.46 -17.38 5.59
C PRO A 98 17.14 -17.82 6.24
N GLY A 99 16.36 -18.67 5.56
CA GLY A 99 15.08 -19.16 6.09
C GLY A 99 13.87 -18.26 5.88
N THR A 100 14.02 -17.12 5.22
CA THR A 100 12.89 -16.23 4.86
C THR A 100 11.93 -16.99 3.95
N LYS A 101 10.67 -17.17 4.39
CA LYS A 101 9.63 -17.89 3.63
C LYS A 101 9.22 -17.17 2.34
N ARG A 102 9.35 -15.83 2.29
CA ARG A 102 9.05 -15.01 1.11
C ARG A 102 10.34 -14.42 0.56
N LYS A 103 10.84 -15.01 -0.51
CA LYS A 103 12.02 -14.50 -1.23
C LYS A 103 11.57 -13.51 -2.31
N CYS A 104 12.25 -12.36 -2.41
CA CYS A 104 12.05 -11.39 -3.49
C CYS A 104 12.26 -12.02 -4.89
N THR A 105 13.13 -13.04 -4.97
CA THR A 105 13.41 -13.82 -6.19
C THR A 105 12.20 -14.56 -6.77
N ILE A 106 11.17 -14.83 -5.95
CA ILE A 106 9.93 -15.51 -6.36
C ILE A 106 8.90 -14.54 -6.89
N ARG A 107 9.04 -13.24 -6.62
CA ARG A 107 8.13 -12.21 -7.12
C ARG A 107 8.28 -12.06 -8.63
N ARG A 108 7.15 -11.93 -9.32
CA ARG A 108 7.10 -11.69 -10.78
C ARG A 108 7.82 -10.39 -11.15
N ASP A 109 7.60 -9.35 -10.36
CA ASP A 109 8.26 -8.06 -10.48
C ASP A 109 8.74 -7.59 -9.11
N ILE A 110 9.97 -7.08 -9.05
CA ILE A 110 10.51 -6.43 -7.85
C ILE A 110 10.20 -4.94 -7.97
N PRO A 111 9.35 -4.39 -7.09
CA PRO A 111 8.99 -2.98 -7.18
C PRO A 111 10.20 -2.09 -6.85
N GLY A 112 10.39 -1.04 -7.64
CA GLY A 112 11.33 0.04 -7.31
C GLY A 112 10.74 0.95 -6.24
N SER A 113 11.62 1.56 -5.46
CA SER A 113 11.25 2.56 -4.43
C SER A 113 12.31 3.67 -4.35
N ASN A 114 11.91 4.80 -3.79
CA ASN A 114 12.78 5.93 -3.50
C ASN A 114 12.50 6.47 -2.10
N ALA A 115 13.32 7.41 -1.63
CA ALA A 115 13.22 7.93 -0.27
C ALA A 115 12.02 8.87 -0.07
N PHE A 116 11.54 9.55 -1.10
CA PHE A 116 10.55 10.63 -0.95
C PHE A 116 9.11 10.16 -1.16
N VAL A 117 8.83 9.18 -2.00
CA VAL A 117 7.45 8.72 -2.24
C VAL A 117 6.85 8.00 -1.03
N PRO A 118 7.45 6.93 -0.49
CA PRO A 118 6.90 6.28 0.71
C PRO A 118 6.89 7.19 1.93
N SER A 119 7.90 8.06 2.08
CA SER A 119 7.97 9.00 3.20
C SER A 119 6.81 10.01 3.17
N THR A 120 6.50 10.56 1.99
CA THR A 120 5.36 11.46 1.81
C THR A 120 4.03 10.76 2.13
N VAL A 121 3.86 9.51 1.70
CA VAL A 121 2.67 8.72 2.04
C VAL A 121 2.53 8.58 3.56
N GLY A 122 3.64 8.29 4.26
CA GLY A 122 3.67 8.22 5.72
C GLY A 122 3.26 9.52 6.40
N LEU A 123 3.76 10.66 5.91
CA LEU A 123 3.41 11.99 6.42
C LEU A 123 1.95 12.34 6.18
N ILE A 124 1.39 12.00 5.01
CA ILE A 124 -0.03 12.21 4.69
C ILE A 124 -0.89 11.38 5.65
N ILE A 125 -0.55 10.12 5.89
CA ILE A 125 -1.26 9.25 6.82
C ILE A 125 -1.20 9.82 8.24
N ALA A 126 -0.03 10.24 8.69
CA ALA A 126 0.14 10.83 10.02
C ALA A 126 -0.73 12.09 10.20
N SER A 127 -0.76 12.97 9.20
CA SER A 127 -1.62 14.15 9.20
C SER A 127 -3.10 13.79 9.34
N GLU A 128 -3.58 12.78 8.61
CA GLU A 128 -4.98 12.32 8.71
C GLU A 128 -5.29 11.69 10.06
N VAL A 129 -4.36 10.91 10.61
CA VAL A 129 -4.53 10.34 11.95
C VAL A 129 -4.67 11.43 13.00
N VAL A 130 -3.83 12.47 12.94
CA VAL A 130 -3.94 13.62 13.86
C VAL A 130 -5.30 14.31 13.71
N LYS A 131 -5.76 14.59 12.50
CA LYS A 131 -7.08 15.19 12.26
C LYS A 131 -8.20 14.30 12.81
N ASP A 132 -8.18 13.02 12.54
CA ASP A 132 -9.21 12.07 13.01
C ASP A 132 -9.24 11.94 14.54
N LEU A 133 -8.09 12.09 15.23
CA LEU A 133 -7.98 12.00 16.68
C LEU A 133 -8.28 13.33 17.39
N THR A 134 -8.08 14.45 16.73
CA THR A 134 -8.26 15.80 17.31
C THR A 134 -9.54 16.49 16.87
N THR A 135 -10.31 15.89 16.00
CA THR A 135 -11.58 16.44 15.48
C THR A 135 -11.41 17.81 14.79
N ILE A 136 -10.23 18.02 14.17
CA ILE A 136 -9.93 19.24 13.38
C ILE A 136 -10.41 19.09 11.94
#